data_902975e210db65900fe41332bdfb031d
#
_entry.id   902975e210db65900fe41332bdfb031d
#
_cell.length_a   1.000
_cell.length_b   1.000
_cell.length_c   1.000
_cell.angle_alpha   90.00
_cell.angle_beta   90.00
_cell.angle_gamma   90.00
#
_symmetry.space_group_name_H-M   'P 1'
#
loop_
_entity.id
_entity.type
_entity.pdbx_description
1 polymer ?
#
loop_
_entity_poly.entity_id
_entity_poly.type
_entity_poly.pdbx_seq_one_letter_code
_entity_poly.pdbx_strand_id
1 'polypeptide(L)'
;MSRETKSNTSKTAHDTLAKKSRDEGVISGGHLVAKALKTEGVDTIFTLCGGHIIDIYDGCIDEGIRIVDVRHEQTAAHAADGYARQTGKLGCVVTTAGPGCTNAVTGVATAFRSESPILHIGGQSSLTQHKQGSLQDLSLIHI
;
A
#
# COMPACT_ATOMS: atom_id res chain seq x y z
N MET A 1 2.77 -25.94 43.20
CA MET A 1 1.66 -25.04 42.82
C MET A 1 2.23 -24.01 41.81
N SER A 2 2.12 -24.31 40.55
CA SER A 2 2.63 -23.46 39.44
C SER A 2 1.47 -22.57 38.97
N ARG A 3 1.61 -21.24 39.09
CA ARG A 3 0.66 -20.28 38.58
C ARG A 3 0.96 -20.04 37.09
N GLU A 4 0.14 -20.59 36.23
CA GLU A 4 0.08 -20.18 34.82
C GLU A 4 -0.49 -18.76 34.72
N THR A 5 0.33 -17.80 34.39
CA THR A 5 -0.09 -16.46 33.96
C THR A 5 -0.59 -16.53 32.51
N LYS A 6 -1.91 -16.62 32.35
CA LYS A 6 -2.54 -16.41 31.04
C LYS A 6 -2.33 -14.95 30.60
N SER A 7 -1.47 -14.72 29.61
CA SER A 7 -1.37 -13.43 28.96
C SER A 7 -2.65 -13.18 28.15
N ASN A 8 -3.51 -12.34 28.68
CA ASN A 8 -4.71 -11.87 28.00
C ASN A 8 -4.30 -10.74 27.04
N THR A 9 -3.84 -11.09 25.84
CA THR A 9 -3.63 -10.13 24.77
C THR A 9 -5.00 -9.66 24.28
N SER A 10 -5.39 -8.45 24.65
CA SER A 10 -6.58 -7.81 24.10
C SER A 10 -6.40 -7.67 22.58
N LYS A 11 -7.10 -8.50 21.82
CA LYS A 11 -7.17 -8.36 20.36
C LYS A 11 -7.75 -6.97 20.05
N THR A 12 -7.06 -6.20 19.23
CA THR A 12 -7.54 -4.88 18.82
C THR A 12 -8.83 -5.04 18.01
N ALA A 13 -9.68 -4.01 18.00
CA ALA A 13 -10.90 -4.02 17.19
C ALA A 13 -10.57 -4.25 15.69
N HIS A 14 -9.42 -3.79 15.23
CA HIS A 14 -8.92 -3.99 13.88
C HIS A 14 -8.66 -5.48 13.59
N ASP A 15 -7.97 -6.21 14.49
CA ASP A 15 -7.72 -7.66 14.32
C ASP A 15 -9.03 -8.45 14.27
N THR A 16 -10.03 -8.01 15.02
CA THR A 16 -11.35 -8.66 15.05
C THR A 16 -12.11 -8.45 13.74
N LEU A 17 -12.05 -7.24 13.17
CA LEU A 17 -12.69 -6.92 11.89
C LEU A 17 -11.99 -7.62 10.72
N ALA A 18 -10.66 -7.61 10.67
CA ALA A 18 -9.88 -8.30 9.65
C ALA A 18 -10.14 -9.81 9.68
N LYS A 19 -10.19 -10.40 10.88
CA LYS A 19 -10.53 -11.81 11.04
C LYS A 19 -11.95 -12.12 10.59
N LYS A 20 -12.92 -11.26 10.93
CA LYS A 20 -14.33 -11.46 10.57
C LYS A 20 -14.52 -11.41 9.04
N SER A 21 -13.88 -10.49 8.33
CA SER A 21 -13.96 -10.42 6.88
C SER A 21 -13.37 -11.67 6.19
N ARG A 22 -12.27 -12.22 6.70
CA ARG A 22 -11.68 -13.48 6.21
C ARG A 22 -12.59 -14.68 6.47
N ASP A 23 -13.19 -14.76 7.66
CA ASP A 23 -14.08 -15.86 8.05
C ASP A 23 -15.41 -15.85 7.27
N GLU A 24 -15.86 -14.68 6.79
CA GLU A 24 -17.09 -14.53 6.00
C GLU A 24 -16.86 -14.68 4.47
N GLY A 25 -15.63 -14.93 4.05
CA GLY A 25 -15.28 -15.05 2.62
C GLY A 25 -15.37 -13.74 1.84
N VAL A 26 -15.42 -12.61 2.53
CA VAL A 26 -15.44 -11.28 1.91
C VAL A 26 -14.01 -10.85 1.62
N ILE A 27 -13.72 -10.65 0.35
CA ILE A 27 -12.41 -10.16 -0.10
C ILE A 27 -12.46 -8.63 -0.12
N SER A 28 -11.52 -7.96 0.58
CA SER A 28 -11.41 -6.50 0.52
C SER A 28 -10.87 -6.03 -0.83
N GLY A 29 -11.14 -4.76 -1.17
CA GLY A 29 -10.60 -4.13 -2.36
C GLY A 29 -9.06 -4.18 -2.41
N GLY A 30 -8.39 -4.05 -1.26
CA GLY A 30 -6.93 -4.17 -1.17
C GLY A 30 -6.41 -5.56 -1.53
N HIS A 31 -7.09 -6.62 -1.12
CA HIS A 31 -6.76 -7.99 -1.52
C HIS A 31 -6.96 -8.20 -3.03
N LEU A 32 -8.00 -7.61 -3.63
CA LEU A 32 -8.19 -7.68 -5.08
C LEU A 32 -7.06 -6.97 -5.83
N VAL A 33 -6.60 -5.83 -5.33
CA VAL A 33 -5.43 -5.12 -5.89
C VAL A 33 -4.19 -6.01 -5.80
N ALA A 34 -3.89 -6.58 -4.63
CA ALA A 34 -2.73 -7.45 -4.45
C ALA A 34 -2.78 -8.68 -5.37
N LYS A 35 -3.95 -9.30 -5.52
CA LYS A 35 -4.16 -10.42 -6.42
C LYS A 35 -3.93 -10.03 -7.89
N ALA A 36 -4.41 -8.86 -8.31
CA ALA A 36 -4.15 -8.34 -9.64
C ALA A 36 -2.65 -8.10 -9.86
N LEU A 37 -1.97 -7.45 -8.91
CA LEU A 37 -0.52 -7.25 -8.95
C LEU A 37 0.24 -8.57 -9.09
N LYS A 38 -0.16 -9.59 -8.32
CA LYS A 38 0.46 -10.92 -8.40
C LYS A 38 0.24 -11.57 -9.77
N THR A 39 -0.95 -11.44 -10.33
CA THR A 39 -1.29 -11.98 -11.66
C THR A 39 -0.45 -11.31 -12.75
N GLU A 40 -0.17 -10.01 -12.62
CA GLU A 40 0.71 -9.24 -13.52
C GLU A 40 2.21 -9.45 -13.25
N GLY A 41 2.57 -10.37 -12.35
CA GLY A 41 3.96 -10.73 -12.08
C GLY A 41 4.71 -9.80 -11.13
N VAL A 42 4.00 -8.91 -10.42
CA VAL A 42 4.61 -8.08 -9.38
C VAL A 42 4.97 -8.96 -8.18
N ASP A 43 6.23 -8.97 -7.81
CA ASP A 43 6.76 -9.73 -6.67
C ASP A 43 7.19 -8.83 -5.50
N THR A 44 7.29 -7.53 -5.74
CA THR A 44 7.77 -6.55 -4.75
C THR A 44 7.03 -5.23 -4.91
N ILE A 45 6.58 -4.66 -3.79
CA ILE A 45 6.09 -3.27 -3.72
C ILE A 45 7.02 -2.42 -2.87
N PHE A 46 7.22 -1.16 -3.27
CA PHE A 46 7.94 -0.14 -2.52
C PHE A 46 6.95 0.86 -1.96
N THR A 47 7.02 1.17 -0.67
CA THR A 47 5.89 1.81 -0.02
C THR A 47 6.30 2.52 1.27
N LEU A 48 5.48 3.47 1.72
CA LEU A 48 5.44 3.97 3.09
C LEU A 48 4.02 3.79 3.62
N CYS A 49 3.91 3.10 4.75
CA CYS A 49 2.62 2.71 5.34
C CYS A 49 1.74 3.93 5.63
N GLY A 50 0.45 3.77 5.37
CA GLY A 50 -0.57 4.77 5.71
C GLY A 50 -1.96 4.14 5.71
N GLY A 51 -2.90 4.74 6.45
CA GLY A 51 -4.22 4.17 6.71
C GLY A 51 -5.01 3.77 5.48
N HIS A 52 -4.85 4.49 4.36
CA HIS A 52 -5.63 4.27 3.14
C HIS A 52 -5.16 3.08 2.28
N ILE A 53 -4.05 2.43 2.65
CA ILE A 53 -3.45 1.34 1.88
C ILE A 53 -3.19 0.07 2.72
N ILE A 54 -3.66 0.03 3.97
CA ILE A 54 -3.44 -1.11 4.89
C ILE A 54 -3.99 -2.40 4.28
N ASP A 55 -5.17 -2.37 3.67
CA ASP A 55 -5.77 -3.56 3.04
C ASP A 55 -4.94 -4.09 1.86
N ILE A 56 -4.18 -3.21 1.18
CA ILE A 56 -3.24 -3.64 0.14
C ILE A 56 -2.06 -4.38 0.76
N TYR A 57 -1.56 -3.93 1.93
CA TYR A 57 -0.51 -4.63 2.66
C TYR A 57 -0.96 -6.03 3.07
N ASP A 58 -2.15 -6.16 3.67
CA ASP A 58 -2.70 -7.46 4.05
C ASP A 58 -2.80 -8.39 2.83
N GLY A 59 -3.33 -7.89 1.73
CA GLY A 59 -3.41 -8.64 0.49
C GLY A 59 -2.04 -9.03 -0.08
N CYS A 60 -1.05 -8.14 -0.01
CA CYS A 60 0.32 -8.45 -0.45
C CYS A 60 0.97 -9.56 0.39
N ILE A 61 0.72 -9.57 1.71
CA ILE A 61 1.20 -10.66 2.59
C ILE A 61 0.56 -11.99 2.18
N ASP A 62 -0.75 -12.01 1.96
CA ASP A 62 -1.49 -13.21 1.58
C ASP A 62 -1.03 -13.76 0.21
N GLU A 63 -0.73 -12.88 -0.76
CA GLU A 63 -0.25 -13.26 -2.10
C GLU A 63 1.27 -13.49 -2.17
N GLY A 64 2.00 -13.33 -1.05
CA GLY A 64 3.45 -13.50 -1.01
C GLY A 64 4.21 -12.45 -1.84
N ILE A 65 3.69 -11.23 -1.91
CA ILE A 65 4.36 -10.07 -2.50
C ILE A 65 5.23 -9.42 -1.41
N ARG A 66 6.50 -9.19 -1.72
CA ARG A 66 7.45 -8.56 -0.80
C ARG A 66 7.09 -7.09 -0.61
N ILE A 67 7.03 -6.66 0.65
CA ILE A 67 6.81 -5.27 1.03
C ILE A 67 8.15 -4.67 1.44
N VAL A 68 8.59 -3.63 0.73
CA VAL A 68 9.79 -2.84 1.07
C VAL A 68 9.34 -1.49 1.59
N ASP A 69 9.34 -1.36 2.92
CA ASP A 69 8.98 -0.13 3.60
C ASP A 69 10.14 0.87 3.59
N VAL A 70 9.84 2.13 3.28
CA VAL A 70 10.81 3.23 3.21
C VAL A 70 10.50 4.31 4.25
N ARG A 71 11.29 5.39 4.28
CA ARG A 71 11.06 6.51 5.22
C ARG A 71 10.53 7.78 4.53
N HIS A 72 10.37 7.73 3.21
CA HIS A 72 9.76 8.80 2.41
C HIS A 72 9.30 8.24 1.07
N GLU A 73 8.16 8.66 0.57
CA GLU A 73 7.53 8.09 -0.64
C GLU A 73 8.34 8.38 -1.91
N GLN A 74 9.09 9.46 -1.96
CA GLN A 74 10.04 9.72 -3.04
C GLN A 74 11.08 8.59 -3.14
N THR A 75 11.54 8.08 -1.99
CA THR A 75 12.47 6.94 -1.96
C THR A 75 11.80 5.69 -2.51
N ALA A 76 10.51 5.45 -2.20
CA ALA A 76 9.78 4.33 -2.76
C ALA A 76 9.73 4.41 -4.30
N ALA A 77 9.43 5.58 -4.84
CA ALA A 77 9.34 5.79 -6.29
C ALA A 77 10.71 5.62 -6.98
N HIS A 78 11.79 6.15 -6.41
CA HIS A 78 13.14 5.93 -6.94
C HIS A 78 13.58 4.47 -6.81
N ALA A 79 13.21 3.78 -5.74
CA ALA A 79 13.52 2.36 -5.58
C ALA A 79 12.80 1.50 -6.62
N ALA A 80 11.52 1.80 -6.91
CA ALA A 80 10.77 1.14 -7.96
C ALA A 80 11.37 1.40 -9.35
N ASP A 81 11.79 2.64 -9.65
CA ASP A 81 12.50 2.98 -10.87
C ASP A 81 13.80 2.18 -11.01
N GLY A 82 14.63 2.17 -9.96
CA GLY A 82 15.86 1.38 -9.93
C GLY A 82 15.63 -0.12 -10.09
N TYR A 83 14.59 -0.65 -9.43
CA TYR A 83 14.18 -2.04 -9.56
C TYR A 83 13.79 -2.38 -11.00
N ALA A 84 12.96 -1.55 -11.62
CA ALA A 84 12.52 -1.75 -13.00
C ALA A 84 13.70 -1.78 -13.97
N ARG A 85 14.63 -0.83 -13.83
CA ARG A 85 15.83 -0.76 -14.69
C ARG A 85 16.76 -1.96 -14.52
N GLN A 86 16.93 -2.44 -13.29
CA GLN A 86 17.86 -3.54 -13.00
C GLN A 86 17.29 -4.92 -13.36
N THR A 87 15.99 -5.09 -13.23
CA THR A 87 15.35 -6.40 -13.39
C THR A 87 14.60 -6.56 -14.72
N GLY A 88 14.28 -5.47 -15.40
CA GLY A 88 13.38 -5.48 -16.55
C GLY A 88 11.92 -5.76 -16.19
N LYS A 89 11.59 -5.82 -14.90
CA LYS A 89 10.22 -6.03 -14.42
C LYS A 89 9.51 -4.72 -14.10
N LEU A 90 8.20 -4.78 -13.90
CA LEU A 90 7.40 -3.64 -13.45
C LEU A 90 7.80 -3.27 -12.00
N GLY A 91 8.24 -2.02 -11.79
CA GLY A 91 8.42 -1.46 -10.46
C GLY A 91 7.07 -0.99 -9.89
N CYS A 92 6.70 -1.40 -8.69
CA CYS A 92 5.42 -1.03 -8.10
C CYS A 92 5.60 -0.16 -6.86
N VAL A 93 4.95 1.00 -6.85
CA VAL A 93 4.93 1.96 -5.73
C VAL A 93 3.52 2.02 -5.17
N VAL A 94 3.38 1.91 -3.87
CA VAL A 94 2.09 2.07 -3.19
C VAL A 94 2.23 3.15 -2.13
N THR A 95 1.44 4.21 -2.21
CA THR A 95 1.49 5.34 -1.27
C THR A 95 0.12 5.64 -0.67
N THR A 96 0.10 6.19 0.52
CA THR A 96 -1.15 6.66 1.13
C THR A 96 -1.72 7.88 0.39
N ALA A 97 -2.90 8.31 0.79
CA ALA A 97 -3.59 9.45 0.19
C ALA A 97 -2.83 10.78 0.38
N GLY A 98 -3.14 11.76 -0.45
CA GLY A 98 -2.70 13.15 -0.33
C GLY A 98 -1.18 13.30 -0.33
N PRO A 99 -0.56 13.66 0.81
CA PRO A 99 0.89 13.88 0.87
C PRO A 99 1.69 12.65 0.46
N GLY A 100 1.18 11.43 0.66
CA GLY A 100 1.83 10.21 0.18
C GLY A 100 1.97 10.19 -1.34
N CYS A 101 0.92 10.58 -2.05
CA CYS A 101 0.96 10.67 -3.51
C CYS A 101 1.86 11.82 -3.98
N THR A 102 1.73 13.02 -3.37
CA THR A 102 2.51 14.19 -3.80
C THR A 102 4.01 14.05 -3.51
N ASN A 103 4.39 13.41 -2.42
CA ASN A 103 5.79 13.12 -2.10
C ASN A 103 6.46 12.19 -3.11
N ALA A 104 5.70 11.30 -3.77
CA ALA A 104 6.23 10.39 -4.78
C ALA A 104 6.48 11.06 -6.15
N VAL A 105 5.91 12.24 -6.41
CA VAL A 105 5.88 12.88 -7.74
C VAL A 105 7.27 12.99 -8.37
N THR A 106 8.29 13.42 -7.62
CA THR A 106 9.64 13.57 -8.17
C THR A 106 10.20 12.23 -8.67
N GLY A 107 10.01 11.15 -7.89
CA GLY A 107 10.47 9.83 -8.30
C GLY A 107 9.70 9.29 -9.52
N VAL A 108 8.39 9.50 -9.56
CA VAL A 108 7.54 9.15 -10.72
C VAL A 108 7.95 9.94 -11.96
N ALA A 109 8.21 11.25 -11.83
CA ALA A 109 8.68 12.10 -12.93
C ALA A 109 10.04 11.63 -13.47
N THR A 110 10.94 11.18 -12.58
CA THR A 110 12.24 10.62 -12.95
C THR A 110 12.06 9.34 -13.76
N ALA A 111 11.23 8.42 -13.29
CA ALA A 111 10.93 7.16 -13.97
C ALA A 111 10.28 7.43 -15.35
N PHE A 112 9.32 8.36 -15.42
CA PHE A 112 8.69 8.77 -16.66
C PHE A 112 9.71 9.31 -17.67
N ARG A 113 10.60 10.21 -17.23
CA ARG A 113 11.65 10.78 -18.09
C ARG A 113 12.64 9.74 -18.59
N SER A 114 12.83 8.68 -17.82
CA SER A 114 13.76 7.57 -18.13
C SER A 114 13.07 6.40 -18.84
N GLU A 115 11.77 6.53 -19.15
CA GLU A 115 10.97 5.47 -19.77
C GLU A 115 10.99 4.14 -19.00
N SER A 116 11.17 4.23 -17.67
CA SER A 116 11.15 3.06 -16.79
C SER A 116 9.71 2.61 -16.52
N PRO A 117 9.39 1.32 -16.65
CA PRO A 117 8.05 0.81 -16.37
C PRO A 117 7.79 0.78 -14.86
N ILE A 118 7.07 1.77 -14.35
CA ILE A 118 6.59 1.78 -12.97
C ILE A 118 5.08 1.94 -12.90
N LEU A 119 4.48 1.33 -11.89
CA LEU A 119 3.08 1.52 -11.50
C LEU A 119 3.04 2.23 -10.16
N HIS A 120 2.39 3.38 -10.09
CA HIS A 120 2.14 4.09 -8.82
C HIS A 120 0.67 3.99 -8.44
N ILE A 121 0.40 3.36 -7.31
CA ILE A 121 -0.94 3.22 -6.72
C ILE A 121 -1.03 4.18 -5.53
N GLY A 122 -1.91 5.17 -5.63
CA GLY A 122 -2.20 6.11 -4.56
C GLY A 122 -3.47 5.73 -3.81
N GLY A 123 -3.40 5.70 -2.49
CA GLY A 123 -4.58 5.57 -1.64
C GLY A 123 -5.49 6.80 -1.74
N GLN A 124 -6.75 6.63 -1.37
CA GLN A 124 -7.71 7.72 -1.28
C GLN A 124 -8.68 7.45 -0.14
N SER A 125 -9.27 8.51 0.40
CA SER A 125 -10.36 8.41 1.36
C SER A 125 -11.57 7.69 0.74
N SER A 126 -12.40 7.09 1.59
CA SER A 126 -13.60 6.40 1.12
C SER A 126 -14.53 7.36 0.35
N LEU A 127 -15.27 6.82 -0.62
CA LEU A 127 -16.21 7.61 -1.43
C LEU A 127 -17.24 8.36 -0.58
N THR A 128 -17.63 7.80 0.57
CA THR A 128 -18.57 8.43 1.51
C THR A 128 -18.00 9.67 2.20
N GLN A 129 -16.69 9.81 2.24
CA GLN A 129 -15.97 10.94 2.86
C GLN A 129 -15.43 11.94 1.82
N HIS A 130 -15.72 11.72 0.55
CA HIS A 130 -15.27 12.60 -0.53
C HIS A 130 -15.80 14.03 -0.32
N LYS A 131 -14.94 15.03 -0.43
CA LYS A 131 -15.21 16.47 -0.20
C LYS A 131 -15.63 16.84 1.24
N GLN A 132 -15.41 15.97 2.21
CA GLN A 132 -15.70 16.26 3.62
C GLN A 132 -14.45 16.67 4.44
N GLY A 133 -13.31 16.92 3.76
CA GLY A 133 -12.06 17.26 4.43
C GLY A 133 -11.52 16.10 5.27
N SER A 134 -11.65 14.88 4.75
CA SER A 134 -11.12 13.68 5.39
C SER A 134 -9.61 13.72 5.54
N LEU A 135 -9.08 12.86 6.42
CA LEU A 135 -7.64 12.78 6.67
C LEU A 135 -6.87 12.60 5.35
N GLN A 136 -5.86 13.43 5.15
CA GLN A 136 -4.99 13.40 3.96
C GLN A 136 -5.73 13.62 2.62
N ASP A 137 -6.90 14.24 2.65
CA ASP A 137 -7.62 14.62 1.42
C ASP A 137 -6.97 15.87 0.82
N LEU A 138 -6.21 15.69 -0.25
CA LEU A 138 -5.60 16.77 -1.04
C LEU A 138 -6.19 16.79 -2.44
N SER A 139 -6.64 17.96 -2.85
CA SER A 139 -7.08 18.15 -4.23
C SER A 139 -5.87 18.35 -5.14
N LEU A 140 -5.46 17.30 -5.82
CA LEU A 140 -4.29 17.33 -6.71
C LEU A 140 -4.48 18.23 -7.93
N ILE A 141 -5.74 18.52 -8.30
CA ILE A 141 -6.03 19.41 -9.43
C ILE A 141 -6.00 20.90 -9.07
N HIS A 142 -5.96 21.25 -7.75
CA HIS A 142 -5.91 22.64 -7.29
C HIS A 142 -4.51 23.05 -6.78
N ILE A 143 -3.54 22.16 -6.90
CA ILE A 143 -2.15 22.47 -6.63
C ILE A 143 -1.49 23.02 -7.89
#